data_433d96b4952512ddcb6b8b53253d7088
#
_entry.id   433d96b4952512ddcb6b8b53253d7088
#
_cell.length_a   1.000
_cell.length_b   1.000
_cell.length_c   1.000
_cell.angle_alpha   90.00
_cell.angle_beta   90.00
_cell.angle_gamma   90.00
#
_symmetry.space_group_name_H-M   'P 1'
#
loop_
_entity.id
_entity.type
_entity.pdbx_description
1 polymer ?
#
loop_
_entity_poly.entity_id
_entity_poly.type
_entity_poly.pdbx_seq_one_letter_code
_entity_poly.pdbx_strand_id
1 'polypeptide(L)'
;KNETWFIIETEKNANLSLGFNKKIDKKTFSKNLKNKTIEQLLNSFDVKPKDAFYIPAGTIHALNGKMLLLEVQQSSDITYRIYDYDRLDPKTGRKRKLHKELAVSSINFSKNKNEKIKYDSIRNELNPVIENDFFKIYYLKTNGKETKKIFMNKSFWVFVCLEGLFSIHWE
;
A
#
# COMPACT_ATOMS: atom_id res chain seq x y z
N LYS A 1 -3.32 -11.02 1.98
CA LYS A 1 -4.12 -9.95 2.60
C LYS A 1 -4.34 -8.81 1.62
N ASN A 2 -5.48 -8.12 1.76
CA ASN A 2 -5.73 -6.88 1.05
C ASN A 2 -5.20 -5.72 1.88
N GLU A 3 -4.63 -4.73 1.22
CA GLU A 3 -4.02 -3.57 1.87
C GLU A 3 -4.19 -2.31 1.03
N THR A 4 -4.10 -1.16 1.68
CA THR A 4 -4.08 0.16 1.02
C THR A 4 -2.92 0.95 1.59
N TRP A 5 -2.15 1.57 0.71
CA TRP A 5 -1.08 2.48 1.06
C TRP A 5 -1.48 3.91 0.74
N PHE A 6 -1.35 4.78 1.73
CA PHE A 6 -1.57 6.21 1.62
C PHE A 6 -0.24 6.93 1.85
N ILE A 7 0.25 7.66 0.86
CA ILE A 7 1.56 8.32 0.91
C ILE A 7 1.44 9.61 1.72
N ILE A 8 2.25 9.74 2.78
CA ILE A 8 2.30 10.91 3.65
C ILE A 8 3.41 11.85 3.17
N GLU A 9 4.62 11.31 3.02
CA GLU A 9 5.81 12.06 2.58
C GLU A 9 6.65 11.20 1.63
N THR A 10 7.42 11.85 0.76
CA THR A 10 8.29 11.15 -0.19
C THR A 10 9.50 12.00 -0.53
N GLU A 11 10.67 11.36 -0.70
CA GLU A 11 11.82 11.98 -1.32
C GLU A 11 11.66 12.02 -2.85
N LYS A 12 12.47 12.85 -3.48
CA LYS A 12 12.53 12.94 -4.94
C LYS A 12 12.89 11.57 -5.54
N ASN A 13 12.20 11.20 -6.62
CA ASN A 13 12.37 9.92 -7.34
C ASN A 13 11.92 8.67 -6.58
N ALA A 14 11.23 8.80 -5.46
CA ALA A 14 10.58 7.66 -4.83
C ALA A 14 9.46 7.13 -5.73
N ASN A 15 9.38 5.82 -5.86
CA ASN A 15 8.34 5.18 -6.67
C ASN A 15 7.87 3.88 -6.02
N LEU A 16 6.74 3.40 -6.50
CA LEU A 16 6.11 2.17 -6.06
C LEU A 16 6.07 1.18 -7.22
N SER A 17 6.62 -0.01 -7.03
CA SER A 17 6.37 -1.14 -7.93
C SER A 17 5.07 -1.83 -7.51
N LEU A 18 4.10 -1.98 -8.43
CA LEU A 18 2.79 -2.54 -8.10
C LEU A 18 2.19 -3.33 -9.26
N GLY A 19 2.08 -4.64 -9.07
CA GLY A 19 1.50 -5.56 -10.05
C GLY A 19 2.29 -5.68 -11.35
N PHE A 20 1.88 -6.60 -12.19
CA PHE A 20 2.54 -6.85 -13.46
C PHE A 20 2.14 -5.84 -14.55
N ASN A 21 3.11 -5.41 -15.34
CA ASN A 21 2.90 -4.50 -16.48
C ASN A 21 2.23 -5.22 -17.68
N LYS A 22 2.29 -6.55 -17.72
CA LYS A 22 1.60 -7.40 -18.69
C LYS A 22 1.23 -8.73 -18.06
N LYS A 23 0.35 -9.49 -18.69
CA LYS A 23 0.07 -10.88 -18.29
C LYS A 23 1.34 -11.71 -18.51
N ILE A 24 1.76 -12.43 -17.48
CA ILE A 24 2.92 -13.34 -17.52
C ILE A 24 2.53 -14.70 -16.97
N ASP A 25 3.33 -15.71 -17.29
CA ASP A 25 3.20 -17.04 -16.70
C ASP A 25 4.24 -17.28 -15.59
N LYS A 26 4.04 -18.35 -14.84
CA LYS A 26 4.95 -18.76 -13.76
C LYS A 26 6.38 -19.04 -14.24
N LYS A 27 6.55 -19.54 -15.48
CA LYS A 27 7.85 -19.85 -16.06
C LYS A 27 8.65 -18.58 -16.32
N THR A 28 8.02 -17.60 -16.97
CA THR A 28 8.60 -16.27 -17.21
C THR A 28 8.96 -15.58 -15.91
N PHE A 29 8.04 -15.60 -14.93
CA PHE A 29 8.30 -15.05 -13.61
C PHE A 29 9.51 -15.70 -12.94
N SER A 30 9.56 -17.03 -12.87
CA SER A 30 10.67 -17.77 -12.24
C SER A 30 12.01 -17.52 -12.92
N LYS A 31 12.03 -17.39 -14.27
CA LYS A 31 13.22 -17.03 -15.03
C LYS A 31 13.74 -15.65 -14.63
N ASN A 32 12.87 -14.64 -14.59
CA ASN A 32 13.24 -13.28 -14.22
C ASN A 32 13.67 -13.18 -12.75
N LEU A 33 13.01 -13.92 -11.85
CA LEU A 33 13.43 -13.99 -10.45
C LEU A 33 14.83 -14.56 -10.28
N LYS A 34 15.17 -15.64 -11.03
CA LYS A 34 16.50 -16.25 -11.03
C LYS A 34 17.55 -15.28 -11.58
N ASN A 35 17.20 -14.55 -12.63
CA ASN A 35 18.10 -13.60 -13.29
C ASN A 35 18.15 -12.23 -12.57
N LYS A 36 17.42 -12.03 -11.49
CA LYS A 36 17.30 -10.74 -10.75
C LYS A 36 16.79 -9.58 -11.64
N THR A 37 15.92 -9.89 -12.59
CA THR A 37 15.32 -8.90 -13.51
C THR A 37 13.81 -8.78 -13.31
N ILE A 38 13.31 -9.14 -12.13
CA ILE A 38 11.89 -9.17 -11.81
C ILE A 38 11.22 -7.80 -11.93
N GLU A 39 11.95 -6.73 -11.65
CA GLU A 39 11.44 -5.35 -11.73
C GLU A 39 10.96 -4.97 -13.13
N GLN A 40 11.57 -5.54 -14.18
CA GLN A 40 11.15 -5.32 -15.57
C GLN A 40 9.75 -5.86 -15.89
N LEU A 41 9.20 -6.69 -15.02
CA LEU A 41 7.86 -7.25 -15.15
C LEU A 41 6.79 -6.42 -14.44
N LEU A 42 7.18 -5.44 -13.65
CA LEU A 42 6.29 -4.68 -12.76
C LEU A 42 5.95 -3.30 -13.33
N ASN A 43 4.77 -2.81 -12.98
CA ASN A 43 4.48 -1.40 -13.17
C ASN A 43 5.27 -0.59 -12.14
N SER A 44 5.71 0.60 -12.54
CA SER A 44 6.32 1.59 -11.66
C SER A 44 5.45 2.84 -11.64
N PHE A 45 5.16 3.35 -10.45
CA PHE A 45 4.37 4.55 -10.22
C PHE A 45 5.19 5.57 -9.46
N ASP A 46 5.44 6.72 -10.05
CA ASP A 46 5.95 7.87 -9.31
C ASP A 46 4.91 8.27 -8.26
N VAL A 47 5.37 8.49 -7.03
CA VAL A 47 4.50 8.80 -5.90
C VAL A 47 4.71 10.21 -5.37
N LYS A 48 3.65 10.79 -4.86
CA LYS A 48 3.66 12.08 -4.18
C LYS A 48 2.76 12.03 -2.94
N PRO A 49 2.91 12.95 -1.99
CA PRO A 49 2.02 13.05 -0.84
C PRO A 49 0.54 13.06 -1.24
N LYS A 50 -0.27 12.31 -0.52
CA LYS A 50 -1.71 12.06 -0.72
C LYS A 50 -2.04 11.09 -1.86
N ASP A 51 -1.08 10.51 -2.57
CA ASP A 51 -1.38 9.38 -3.43
C ASP A 51 -1.84 8.19 -2.58
N ALA A 52 -2.81 7.45 -3.09
CA ALA A 52 -3.31 6.23 -2.46
C ALA A 52 -3.34 5.07 -3.47
N PHE A 53 -3.05 3.87 -2.99
CA PHE A 53 -3.00 2.65 -3.80
C PHE A 53 -3.67 1.50 -3.07
N TYR A 54 -4.58 0.81 -3.75
CA TYR A 54 -5.12 -0.46 -3.27
C TYR A 54 -4.31 -1.62 -3.80
N ILE A 55 -3.97 -2.53 -2.93
CA ILE A 55 -3.12 -3.69 -3.18
C ILE A 55 -3.92 -4.96 -2.83
N PRO A 56 -4.62 -5.54 -3.80
CA PRO A 56 -5.32 -6.81 -3.59
C PRO A 56 -4.36 -7.93 -3.18
N ALA A 57 -4.85 -8.89 -2.41
CA ALA A 57 -4.09 -10.09 -2.06
C ALA A 57 -3.54 -10.78 -3.32
N GLY A 58 -2.31 -11.24 -3.26
CA GLY A 58 -1.60 -11.86 -4.38
C GLY A 58 -0.95 -10.86 -5.35
N THR A 59 -1.07 -9.57 -5.12
CA THR A 59 -0.40 -8.55 -5.94
C THR A 59 1.04 -8.36 -5.47
N ILE A 60 1.99 -8.52 -6.39
CA ILE A 60 3.40 -8.23 -6.12
C ILE A 60 3.62 -6.72 -6.02
N HIS A 61 4.34 -6.29 -5.00
CA HIS A 61 4.57 -4.87 -4.75
C HIS A 61 5.88 -4.62 -4.00
N ALA A 62 6.43 -3.42 -4.16
CA ALA A 62 7.63 -2.97 -3.46
C ALA A 62 7.70 -1.44 -3.38
N LEU A 63 8.32 -0.95 -2.32
CA LEU A 63 8.66 0.46 -2.13
C LEU A 63 10.09 0.71 -2.64
N ASN A 64 10.27 1.72 -3.48
CA ASN A 64 11.57 2.12 -3.99
C ASN A 64 11.83 3.59 -3.62
N GLY A 65 12.95 3.85 -2.95
CA GLY A 65 13.28 5.15 -2.39
C GLY A 65 12.69 5.36 -0.99
N LYS A 66 12.94 6.52 -0.40
CA LYS A 66 12.44 6.84 0.93
C LYS A 66 11.08 7.51 0.85
N MET A 67 10.16 7.00 1.63
CA MET A 67 8.81 7.55 1.80
C MET A 67 8.25 7.18 3.16
N LEU A 68 7.36 8.01 3.65
CA LEU A 68 6.49 7.74 4.79
C LEU A 68 5.09 7.46 4.26
N LEU A 69 4.51 6.36 4.67
CA LEU A 69 3.15 5.99 4.28
C LEU A 69 2.36 5.42 5.46
N LEU A 70 1.05 5.52 5.34
CA LEU A 70 0.09 4.82 6.18
C LEU A 70 -0.35 3.55 5.43
N GLU A 71 -0.13 2.39 6.06
CA GLU A 71 -0.64 1.12 5.58
C GLU A 71 -1.86 0.69 6.39
N VAL A 72 -2.98 0.46 5.71
CA VAL A 72 -4.18 -0.15 6.27
C VAL A 72 -4.37 -1.50 5.60
N GLN A 73 -4.39 -2.57 6.37
CA GLN A 73 -4.44 -3.93 5.87
C GLN A 73 -5.39 -4.82 6.68
N GLN A 74 -5.83 -5.92 6.07
CA GLN A 74 -6.48 -6.99 6.82
C GLN A 74 -5.54 -7.54 7.91
N SER A 75 -6.12 -7.93 9.05
CA SER A 75 -5.38 -8.55 10.16
C SER A 75 -4.78 -9.89 9.72
N SER A 76 -3.53 -9.87 9.27
CA SER A 76 -2.75 -11.05 8.88
C SER A 76 -1.26 -10.74 9.00
N ASP A 77 -0.53 -11.63 9.64
CA ASP A 77 0.92 -11.58 9.79
C ASP A 77 1.68 -12.21 8.60
N ILE A 78 0.95 -12.85 7.69
CA ILE A 78 1.55 -13.54 6.54
C ILE A 78 2.07 -12.54 5.51
N THR A 79 3.39 -12.52 5.33
CA THR A 79 4.08 -11.76 4.27
C THR A 79 5.11 -12.66 3.59
N TYR A 80 4.97 -12.84 2.30
CA TYR A 80 5.91 -13.63 1.50
C TYR A 80 6.88 -12.71 0.77
N ARG A 81 8.14 -12.70 1.22
CA ARG A 81 9.21 -11.95 0.56
C ARG A 81 9.79 -12.76 -0.58
N ILE A 82 9.72 -12.23 -1.80
CA ILE A 82 10.16 -12.89 -3.03
C ILE A 82 11.58 -12.48 -3.39
N TYR A 83 11.83 -11.19 -3.28
CA TYR A 83 13.07 -10.53 -3.68
C TYR A 83 13.40 -9.43 -2.69
N ASP A 84 14.65 -9.18 -2.43
CA ASP A 84 15.09 -8.21 -1.42
C ASP A 84 16.39 -7.49 -1.83
N TYR A 85 16.68 -7.43 -3.11
CA TYR A 85 17.86 -6.71 -3.63
C TYR A 85 19.18 -7.14 -3.01
N ASP A 86 19.26 -8.36 -2.48
CA ASP A 86 20.40 -8.87 -1.71
C ASP A 86 20.79 -8.02 -0.48
N ARG A 87 19.87 -7.18 0.02
CA ARG A 87 20.10 -6.31 1.18
C ARG A 87 20.41 -7.09 2.44
N LEU A 88 21.32 -6.55 3.23
CA LEU A 88 21.59 -7.05 4.56
C LEU A 88 20.69 -6.31 5.57
N ASP A 89 20.15 -7.04 6.49
CA ASP A 89 19.43 -6.47 7.64
C ASP A 89 20.42 -5.69 8.51
N PRO A 90 20.19 -4.40 8.76
CA PRO A 90 21.16 -3.56 9.46
C PRO A 90 21.40 -3.97 10.92
N LYS A 91 20.47 -4.70 11.54
CA LYS A 91 20.59 -5.18 12.91
C LYS A 91 21.36 -6.50 13.01
N THR A 92 21.17 -7.38 12.05
CA THR A 92 21.72 -8.74 12.10
C THR A 92 22.88 -8.98 11.15
N GLY A 93 23.12 -8.09 10.18
CA GLY A 93 24.13 -8.26 9.12
C GLY A 93 23.84 -9.42 8.15
N ARG A 94 22.64 -10.01 8.22
CA ARG A 94 22.25 -11.17 7.42
C ARG A 94 21.21 -10.81 6.38
N LYS A 95 21.16 -11.57 5.28
CA LYS A 95 20.06 -11.44 4.30
C LYS A 95 18.75 -11.87 4.93
N ARG A 96 17.67 -11.15 4.65
CA ARG A 96 16.33 -11.54 5.08
C ARG A 96 15.87 -12.81 4.37
N LYS A 97 15.13 -13.65 5.07
CA LYS A 97 14.58 -14.90 4.52
C LYS A 97 13.63 -14.62 3.35
N LEU A 98 13.82 -15.34 2.25
CA LEU A 98 12.93 -15.34 1.10
C LEU A 98 11.98 -16.53 1.16
N HIS A 99 10.74 -16.34 0.69
CA HIS A 99 9.67 -17.34 0.70
C HIS A 99 9.22 -17.65 -0.74
N LYS A 100 10.17 -18.00 -1.61
CA LYS A 100 9.97 -18.06 -3.06
C LYS A 100 8.83 -18.98 -3.50
N GLU A 101 8.76 -20.20 -2.98
CA GLU A 101 7.76 -21.20 -3.36
C GLU A 101 6.35 -20.78 -2.92
N LEU A 102 6.18 -20.38 -1.65
CA LEU A 102 4.93 -19.90 -1.09
C LEU A 102 4.45 -18.63 -1.79
N ALA A 103 5.38 -17.75 -2.10
CA ALA A 103 5.06 -16.53 -2.83
C ALA A 103 4.56 -16.84 -4.25
N VAL A 104 5.25 -17.71 -5.00
CA VAL A 104 4.84 -18.09 -6.37
C VAL A 104 3.47 -18.76 -6.37
N SER A 105 3.12 -19.52 -5.34
CA SER A 105 1.78 -20.14 -5.22
C SER A 105 0.68 -19.13 -4.89
N SER A 106 1.04 -17.99 -4.28
CA SER A 106 0.10 -16.96 -3.83
C SER A 106 -0.06 -15.80 -4.81
N ILE A 107 0.83 -15.65 -5.79
CA ILE A 107 0.80 -14.55 -6.75
C ILE A 107 -0.37 -14.70 -7.72
N ASN A 108 -1.08 -13.61 -7.93
CA ASN A 108 -1.99 -13.45 -9.05
C ASN A 108 -1.22 -12.99 -10.30
N PHE A 109 -1.02 -13.91 -11.25
CA PHE A 109 -0.28 -13.66 -12.50
C PHE A 109 -1.09 -12.91 -13.56
N SER A 110 -2.36 -12.62 -13.30
CA SER A 110 -3.16 -11.79 -14.20
C SER A 110 -2.64 -10.36 -14.22
N LYS A 111 -2.79 -9.69 -15.36
CA LYS A 111 -2.59 -8.24 -15.41
C LYS A 111 -3.70 -7.59 -14.56
N ASN A 112 -3.35 -7.00 -13.46
CA ASN A 112 -4.28 -6.20 -12.67
C ASN A 112 -4.24 -4.74 -13.16
N LYS A 113 -5.39 -4.10 -13.24
CA LYS A 113 -5.45 -2.64 -13.35
C LYS A 113 -5.08 -2.05 -11.98
N ASN A 114 -3.79 -1.96 -11.74
CA ASN A 114 -3.30 -1.25 -10.57
C ASN A 114 -3.16 0.22 -10.98
N GLU A 115 -3.87 1.08 -10.32
CA GLU A 115 -3.88 2.51 -10.58
C GLU A 115 -3.86 3.26 -9.25
N LYS A 116 -3.45 4.51 -9.29
CA LYS A 116 -3.67 5.41 -8.15
C LYS A 116 -5.16 5.55 -7.92
N ILE A 117 -5.57 5.46 -6.67
CA ILE A 117 -6.96 5.72 -6.29
C ILE A 117 -7.24 7.20 -6.54
N LYS A 118 -8.31 7.48 -7.27
CA LYS A 118 -8.84 8.85 -7.44
C LYS A 118 -9.87 9.09 -6.37
N TYR A 119 -9.68 10.12 -5.57
CA TYR A 119 -10.61 10.51 -4.53
C TYR A 119 -10.66 12.03 -4.41
N ASP A 120 -11.76 12.55 -3.89
CA ASP A 120 -11.93 13.97 -3.64
C ASP A 120 -11.24 14.38 -2.35
N SER A 121 -10.96 15.69 -2.22
CA SER A 121 -10.45 16.28 -0.98
C SER A 121 -11.22 17.55 -0.62
N ILE A 122 -12.55 17.43 -0.65
CA ILE A 122 -13.45 18.53 -0.29
C ILE A 122 -13.24 18.81 1.20
N ARG A 123 -13.05 20.08 1.52
CA ARG A 123 -12.83 20.50 2.91
C ARG A 123 -14.07 20.26 3.75
N ASN A 124 -13.83 19.86 4.99
CA ASN A 124 -14.86 19.59 5.98
C ASN A 124 -15.84 18.47 5.62
N GLU A 125 -15.43 17.61 4.68
CA GLU A 125 -16.19 16.42 4.31
C GLU A 125 -15.35 15.15 4.53
N LEU A 126 -16.02 14.05 4.84
CA LEU A 126 -15.41 12.72 4.83
C LEU A 126 -15.35 12.25 3.38
N ASN A 127 -14.20 12.42 2.77
CA ASN A 127 -13.98 12.01 1.40
C ASN A 127 -13.60 10.52 1.37
N PRO A 128 -14.38 9.64 0.73
CA PRO A 128 -14.03 8.24 0.63
C PRO A 128 -12.78 8.07 -0.25
N VAL A 129 -11.74 7.46 0.29
CA VAL A 129 -10.53 7.07 -0.44
C VAL A 129 -10.74 5.68 -1.03
N ILE A 130 -11.22 4.75 -0.22
CA ILE A 130 -11.59 3.40 -0.62
C ILE A 130 -12.65 2.84 0.31
N GLU A 131 -13.58 2.10 -0.27
CA GLU A 131 -14.54 1.27 0.45
C GLU A 131 -14.56 -0.12 -0.16
N ASN A 132 -14.36 -1.14 0.65
CA ASN A 132 -14.43 -2.54 0.27
C ASN A 132 -14.97 -3.39 1.41
N ASP A 133 -15.08 -4.69 1.22
CA ASP A 133 -15.64 -5.63 2.21
C ASP A 133 -14.78 -5.78 3.47
N PHE A 134 -13.53 -5.31 3.46
CA PHE A 134 -12.56 -5.53 4.53
C PHE A 134 -12.35 -4.30 5.40
N PHE A 135 -12.31 -3.12 4.78
CA PHE A 135 -12.13 -1.84 5.46
C PHE A 135 -12.59 -0.67 4.58
N LYS A 136 -12.81 0.46 5.23
CA LYS A 136 -13.09 1.73 4.58
C LYS A 136 -12.09 2.77 5.06
N ILE A 137 -11.63 3.61 4.13
CA ILE A 137 -10.70 4.70 4.43
C ILE A 137 -11.31 5.98 3.93
N TYR A 138 -11.34 6.99 4.79
CA TYR A 138 -11.80 8.33 4.47
C TYR A 138 -10.67 9.32 4.72
N TYR A 139 -10.59 10.32 3.87
CA TYR A 139 -9.71 11.46 4.06
C TYR A 139 -10.54 12.66 4.50
N LEU A 140 -10.16 13.26 5.63
CA LEU A 140 -10.79 14.48 6.16
C LEU A 140 -9.76 15.60 6.19
N LYS A 141 -10.06 16.71 5.52
CA LYS A 141 -9.32 17.96 5.59
C LYS A 141 -10.21 19.03 6.21
N THR A 142 -9.82 19.50 7.40
CA THR A 142 -10.56 20.57 8.08
C THR A 142 -9.94 21.94 7.80
N ASN A 143 -10.70 22.98 8.05
CA ASN A 143 -10.24 24.37 8.00
C ASN A 143 -10.59 25.06 9.31
N GLY A 144 -9.56 25.35 10.13
CA GLY A 144 -9.75 26.01 11.41
C GLY A 144 -10.36 25.13 12.49
N LYS A 145 -11.03 25.74 13.47
CA LYS A 145 -11.70 25.06 14.58
C LYS A 145 -13.12 24.67 14.17
N GLU A 146 -13.27 23.48 13.71
CA GLU A 146 -14.60 22.93 13.35
C GLU A 146 -14.89 21.67 14.11
N THR A 147 -16.16 21.47 14.45
CA THR A 147 -16.67 20.23 15.03
C THR A 147 -17.41 19.47 13.95
N LYS A 148 -17.04 18.21 13.75
CA LYS A 148 -17.75 17.30 12.86
C LYS A 148 -18.33 16.14 13.64
N LYS A 149 -19.62 15.91 13.51
CA LYS A 149 -20.27 14.71 14.04
C LYS A 149 -20.09 13.57 13.05
N ILE A 150 -19.55 12.45 13.52
CA ILE A 150 -19.39 11.22 12.73
C ILE A 150 -20.19 10.13 13.41
N PHE A 151 -21.16 9.56 12.70
CA PHE A 151 -21.96 8.46 13.22
C PHE A 151 -21.23 7.14 12.95
N MET A 152 -20.80 6.49 14.01
CA MET A 152 -20.05 5.23 13.94
C MET A 152 -21.04 4.06 14.08
N ASN A 153 -21.40 3.46 12.96
CA ASN A 153 -22.31 2.32 12.93
C ASN A 153 -21.54 1.01 12.74
N LYS A 154 -21.73 0.07 13.65
CA LYS A 154 -21.37 -1.37 13.52
C LYS A 154 -19.88 -1.73 13.49
N SER A 155 -18.93 -0.80 13.62
CA SER A 155 -17.50 -1.11 13.64
C SER A 155 -16.72 -0.08 14.44
N PHE A 156 -15.46 -0.37 14.73
CA PHE A 156 -14.54 0.61 15.31
C PHE A 156 -13.99 1.55 14.25
N TRP A 157 -13.54 2.71 14.69
CA TRP A 157 -12.86 3.69 13.87
C TRP A 157 -11.46 3.95 14.41
N VAL A 158 -10.51 4.14 13.51
CA VAL A 158 -9.15 4.57 13.83
C VAL A 158 -8.93 5.93 13.18
N PHE A 159 -8.56 6.91 13.97
CA PHE A 159 -8.24 8.26 13.52
C PHE A 159 -6.73 8.44 13.52
N VAL A 160 -6.18 8.84 12.38
CA VAL A 160 -4.76 9.13 12.21
C VAL A 160 -4.59 10.59 11.88
N CYS A 161 -3.94 11.34 12.78
CA CYS A 161 -3.59 12.73 12.53
C CYS A 161 -2.38 12.81 11.60
N LEU A 162 -2.57 13.31 10.40
CA LEU A 162 -1.50 13.50 9.43
C LEU A 162 -0.85 14.89 9.57
N GLU A 163 -1.65 15.90 9.96
CA GLU A 163 -1.20 17.27 10.10
C GLU A 163 -2.11 18.01 11.09
N GLY A 164 -1.53 18.83 11.97
CA GLY A 164 -2.26 19.64 12.93
C GLY A 164 -2.63 18.92 14.22
N LEU A 165 -3.77 19.29 14.80
CA LEU A 165 -4.30 18.74 16.05
C LEU A 165 -5.80 18.54 15.93
N PHE A 166 -6.33 17.50 16.56
CA PHE A 166 -7.76 17.29 16.74
C PHE A 166 -8.07 16.64 18.09
N SER A 167 -9.28 16.79 18.55
CA SER A 167 -9.81 16.10 19.71
C SER A 167 -11.00 15.24 19.32
N ILE A 168 -11.13 14.07 19.93
CA ILE A 168 -12.26 13.18 19.76
C ILE A 168 -13.08 13.24 21.05
N HIS A 169 -14.36 13.54 20.89
CA HIS A 169 -15.34 13.46 21.97
C HIS A 169 -16.38 12.40 21.59
N TRP A 170 -16.69 11.51 22.51
CA TRP A 170 -17.71 10.48 22.31
C TRP A 170 -18.79 10.61 23.39
N GLU A 171 -20.01 10.32 23.03
CA GLU A 171 -21.19 10.26 23.91
C GLU A 171 -21.64 8.82 24.06
#